data_c273dab230097d9b9d29770e364f6af0
#
_entry.id   c273dab230097d9b9d29770e364f6af0
#
_cell.length_a   1.000
_cell.length_b   1.000
_cell.length_c   1.000
_cell.angle_alpha   90.00
_cell.angle_beta   90.00
_cell.angle_gamma   90.00
#
_symmetry.space_group_name_H-M   'P 1'
#
loop_
_entity.id
_entity.type
_entity.pdbx_description
1 polymer ?
#
loop_
_entity_poly.entity_id
_entity_poly.type
_entity_poly.pdbx_seq_one_letter_code
_entity_poly.pdbx_strand_id
1 'polypeptide(L)'
;MSQKTFASQADLEEKKVSFTKLSDNAYAYTAEGDPNTGIIIGDDAVLVLDTQATPVMAQDVIRRIREVTDKPIKYVLLTHYHAVRVLGASAYAPQQIIASQDTYDLIVERGEQDKASEIGRFPRLFRNVESVPAGLTWPTMTFTGKMTLWLGKLEVQLLQLGRGHTKGDTVAWLPQQKILFSGDLVEFDATPYAGDAYFKDWPQTLDNLAALKPEKLVPGRGAALVTPEQVQAGLSGTRAFIADVYESVKAGVS
;
A
#
# COMPACT_ATOMS: atom_id res chain seq x y z
N MET A 1 -33.23 10.14 -5.20
CA MET A 1 -32.58 9.15 -4.30
C MET A 1 -31.44 9.86 -3.58
N SER A 2 -31.46 9.91 -2.25
CA SER A 2 -30.35 10.50 -1.47
C SER A 2 -29.10 9.66 -1.74
N GLN A 3 -28.06 10.28 -2.27
CA GLN A 3 -26.77 9.63 -2.47
C GLN A 3 -26.23 9.25 -1.08
N LYS A 4 -26.05 7.94 -0.82
CA LYS A 4 -25.45 7.50 0.44
C LYS A 4 -24.04 8.07 0.52
N THR A 5 -23.74 8.83 1.56
CA THR A 5 -22.40 9.35 1.82
C THR A 5 -21.51 8.23 2.34
N PHE A 6 -20.25 8.20 1.92
CA PHE A 6 -19.25 7.26 2.46
C PHE A 6 -18.87 7.68 3.88
N ALA A 7 -18.63 6.72 4.77
CA ALA A 7 -18.19 6.99 6.15
C ALA A 7 -16.87 7.81 6.17
N SER A 8 -15.98 7.58 5.23
CA SER A 8 -14.72 8.32 5.06
C SER A 8 -14.90 9.82 4.79
N GLN A 9 -16.07 10.25 4.29
CA GLN A 9 -16.37 11.68 4.09
C GLN A 9 -16.61 12.42 5.40
N ALA A 10 -17.00 11.71 6.45
CA ALA A 10 -17.19 12.26 7.80
C ALA A 10 -15.91 12.18 8.64
N ASP A 11 -14.88 11.45 8.21
CA ASP A 11 -13.60 11.29 8.92
C ASP A 11 -12.68 12.48 8.62
N LEU A 12 -12.87 13.56 9.37
CA LEU A 12 -12.14 14.82 9.19
C LEU A 12 -11.07 15.08 10.25
N GLU A 13 -10.98 14.22 11.28
CA GLU A 13 -10.03 14.39 12.38
C GLU A 13 -8.61 14.02 11.96
N GLU A 14 -7.62 14.76 12.48
CA GLU A 14 -6.20 14.44 12.30
C GLU A 14 -5.87 13.11 12.97
N LYS A 15 -5.05 12.29 12.29
CA LYS A 15 -4.66 10.98 12.79
C LYS A 15 -3.30 11.02 13.47
N LYS A 16 -3.17 10.21 14.51
CA LYS A 16 -1.89 10.00 15.17
C LYS A 16 -0.97 9.22 14.26
N VAL A 17 0.14 9.83 13.88
CA VAL A 17 1.19 9.21 13.06
C VAL A 17 2.18 8.45 13.93
N SER A 18 2.56 7.25 13.50
CA SER A 18 3.65 6.47 14.05
C SER A 18 4.71 6.20 12.99
N PHE A 19 5.98 6.23 13.40
CA PHE A 19 7.12 5.86 12.55
C PHE A 19 7.89 4.74 13.24
N THR A 20 7.61 3.49 12.84
CA THR A 20 8.04 2.29 13.55
C THR A 20 9.25 1.69 12.86
N LYS A 21 10.37 1.52 13.59
CA LYS A 21 11.53 0.77 13.13
C LYS A 21 11.22 -0.74 13.22
N LEU A 22 11.33 -1.43 12.10
CA LEU A 22 11.14 -2.90 12.01
C LEU A 22 12.47 -3.65 12.02
N SER A 23 13.51 -3.06 11.43
CA SER A 23 14.90 -3.52 11.42
C SER A 23 15.81 -2.33 11.14
N ASP A 24 17.12 -2.56 10.99
CA ASP A 24 18.05 -1.49 10.59
C ASP A 24 17.78 -0.97 9.17
N ASN A 25 17.11 -1.75 8.35
CA ASN A 25 16.82 -1.43 6.95
C ASN A 25 15.36 -1.12 6.67
N ALA A 26 14.43 -1.34 7.61
CA ALA A 26 13.00 -1.28 7.33
C ALA A 26 12.22 -0.48 8.37
N TYR A 27 11.33 0.39 7.88
CA TYR A 27 10.47 1.24 8.70
C TYR A 27 9.05 1.25 8.13
N ALA A 28 8.08 1.49 8.99
CA ALA A 28 6.68 1.73 8.63
C ALA A 28 6.22 3.11 9.11
N TYR A 29 5.67 3.89 8.20
CA TYR A 29 4.90 5.09 8.51
C TYR A 29 3.43 4.69 8.51
N THR A 30 2.76 4.84 9.65
CA THR A 30 1.36 4.44 9.82
C THR A 30 0.57 5.55 10.50
N ALA A 31 -0.71 5.66 10.15
CA ALA A 31 -1.67 6.52 10.81
C ALA A 31 -3.02 5.79 10.89
N GLU A 32 -3.81 6.04 11.92
CA GLU A 32 -5.05 5.31 12.19
C GLU A 32 -6.02 5.35 11.00
N GLY A 33 -6.21 4.20 10.33
CA GLY A 33 -7.11 4.04 9.19
C GLY A 33 -6.65 4.69 7.89
N ASP A 34 -5.53 5.42 7.90
CA ASP A 34 -4.95 6.04 6.70
C ASP A 34 -4.04 5.07 5.94
N PRO A 35 -3.75 5.36 4.67
CA PRO A 35 -2.77 4.62 3.91
C PRO A 35 -1.39 4.61 4.56
N ASN A 36 -0.82 3.43 4.76
CA ASN A 36 0.55 3.27 5.25
C ASN A 36 1.57 3.50 4.14
N THR A 37 2.78 3.87 4.54
CA THR A 37 3.95 3.91 3.65
C THR A 37 5.06 3.05 4.24
N GLY A 38 5.63 2.17 3.41
CA GLY A 38 6.80 1.39 3.76
C GLY A 38 8.09 2.11 3.35
N ILE A 39 9.16 1.96 4.16
CA ILE A 39 10.46 2.53 3.86
C ILE A 39 11.53 1.44 4.00
N ILE A 40 12.31 1.23 2.95
CA ILE A 40 13.42 0.27 2.92
C ILE A 40 14.72 1.04 2.61
N ILE A 41 15.69 0.95 3.52
CA ILE A 41 16.96 1.68 3.44
C ILE A 41 18.08 0.69 3.13
N GLY A 42 18.62 0.77 1.92
CA GLY A 42 19.79 -0.02 1.51
C GLY A 42 21.11 0.67 1.79
N ASP A 43 22.18 0.20 1.14
CA ASP A 43 23.52 0.75 1.36
C ASP A 43 23.67 2.17 0.80
N ASP A 44 23.03 2.48 -0.33
CA ASP A 44 23.22 3.74 -1.07
C ASP A 44 21.92 4.43 -1.50
N ALA A 45 20.76 3.85 -1.20
CA ALA A 45 19.46 4.34 -1.64
C ALA A 45 18.33 3.92 -0.71
N VAL A 46 17.22 4.64 -0.82
CA VAL A 46 15.95 4.34 -0.17
C VAL A 46 14.93 3.95 -1.24
N LEU A 47 14.15 2.89 -0.96
CA LEU A 47 12.91 2.54 -1.63
C LEU A 47 11.75 2.92 -0.72
N VAL A 48 10.78 3.66 -1.25
CA VAL A 48 9.51 3.98 -0.59
C VAL A 48 8.39 3.15 -1.24
N LEU A 49 7.54 2.55 -0.42
CA LEU A 49 6.38 1.77 -0.85
C LEU A 49 5.10 2.55 -0.56
N ASP A 50 4.38 2.89 -1.60
CA ASP A 50 3.24 3.79 -1.59
C ASP A 50 3.60 5.21 -1.07
N THR A 51 2.90 6.22 -1.52
CA THR A 51 3.43 7.58 -1.48
C THR A 51 2.53 8.57 -0.77
N GLN A 52 1.47 8.10 -0.12
CA GLN A 52 0.40 8.93 0.41
C GLN A 52 -0.48 9.56 -0.69
N ALA A 53 -1.59 10.18 -0.27
CA ALA A 53 -2.61 10.73 -1.16
C ALA A 53 -2.17 12.03 -1.86
N THR A 54 -1.29 12.82 -1.25
CA THR A 54 -0.84 14.09 -1.83
C THR A 54 0.65 14.32 -1.56
N PRO A 55 1.32 15.15 -2.40
CA PRO A 55 2.69 15.60 -2.14
C PRO A 55 2.87 16.25 -0.77
N VAL A 56 1.89 17.00 -0.28
CA VAL A 56 1.95 17.63 1.06
C VAL A 56 2.00 16.55 2.15
N MET A 57 1.16 15.50 2.07
CA MET A 57 1.24 14.38 3.02
C MET A 57 2.57 13.64 2.92
N ALA A 58 3.08 13.45 1.72
CA ALA A 58 4.37 12.79 1.48
C ALA A 58 5.55 13.53 2.14
N GLN A 59 5.47 14.85 2.31
CA GLN A 59 6.53 15.61 2.99
C GLN A 59 6.75 15.19 4.45
N ASP A 60 5.69 14.78 5.17
CA ASP A 60 5.87 14.25 6.54
C ASP A 60 6.64 12.92 6.52
N VAL A 61 6.34 12.04 5.57
CA VAL A 61 7.10 10.79 5.37
C VAL A 61 8.57 11.09 5.06
N ILE A 62 8.83 12.02 4.13
CA ILE A 62 10.19 12.41 3.76
C ILE A 62 10.95 12.98 4.98
N ARG A 63 10.32 13.84 5.77
CA ARG A 63 10.90 14.38 6.99
C ARG A 63 11.32 13.25 7.95
N ARG A 64 10.45 12.25 8.17
CA ARG A 64 10.76 11.08 9.00
C ARG A 64 11.90 10.23 8.44
N ILE A 65 11.96 10.06 7.12
CA ILE A 65 13.08 9.39 6.47
C ILE A 65 14.39 10.13 6.77
N ARG A 66 14.39 11.48 6.70
CA ARG A 66 15.58 12.30 6.96
C ARG A 66 16.03 12.29 8.43
N GLU A 67 15.17 11.90 9.37
CA GLU A 67 15.56 11.68 10.77
C GLU A 67 16.45 10.43 10.94
N VAL A 68 16.43 9.49 9.98
CA VAL A 68 17.13 8.19 10.07
C VAL A 68 18.16 7.98 8.96
N THR A 69 18.14 8.73 7.86
CA THR A 69 19.10 8.59 6.77
C THR A 69 19.13 9.80 5.84
N ASP A 70 20.33 10.14 5.35
CA ASP A 70 20.55 11.14 4.30
C ASP A 70 20.60 10.52 2.89
N LYS A 71 20.47 9.18 2.77
CA LYS A 71 20.54 8.48 1.49
C LYS A 71 19.43 8.96 0.54
N PRO A 72 19.72 9.06 -0.77
CA PRO A 72 18.72 9.50 -1.74
C PRO A 72 17.55 8.50 -1.85
N ILE A 73 16.34 9.03 -1.96
CA ILE A 73 15.14 8.24 -2.29
C ILE A 73 15.19 8.02 -3.82
N LYS A 74 15.72 6.88 -4.24
CA LYS A 74 15.86 6.58 -5.69
C LYS A 74 14.65 5.87 -6.26
N TYR A 75 13.94 5.11 -5.44
CA TYR A 75 12.88 4.21 -5.89
C TYR A 75 11.58 4.46 -5.14
N VAL A 76 10.49 4.41 -5.88
CA VAL A 76 9.12 4.30 -5.37
C VAL A 76 8.52 3.02 -5.92
N LEU A 77 7.91 2.20 -5.08
CA LEU A 77 7.05 1.09 -5.49
C LEU A 77 5.60 1.50 -5.29
N LEU A 78 4.78 1.36 -6.31
CA LEU A 78 3.33 1.41 -6.21
C LEU A 78 2.82 -0.02 -6.00
N THR A 79 2.26 -0.30 -4.82
CA THR A 79 1.73 -1.65 -4.52
C THR A 79 0.52 -1.97 -5.38
N HIS A 80 -0.29 -0.96 -5.69
CA HIS A 80 -1.43 -1.00 -6.60
C HIS A 80 -1.75 0.43 -7.10
N TYR A 81 -2.86 0.62 -7.82
CA TYR A 81 -3.12 1.84 -8.60
C TYR A 81 -3.93 2.93 -7.89
N HIS A 82 -4.52 2.66 -6.70
CA HIS A 82 -5.43 3.61 -6.06
C HIS A 82 -4.78 4.95 -5.72
N ALA A 83 -5.51 6.04 -5.99
CA ALA A 83 -5.02 7.40 -5.90
C ALA A 83 -4.48 7.77 -4.50
N VAL A 84 -5.08 7.27 -3.43
CA VAL A 84 -4.61 7.47 -2.03
C VAL A 84 -3.21 6.90 -1.77
N ARG A 85 -2.69 6.06 -2.67
CA ARG A 85 -1.37 5.41 -2.57
C ARG A 85 -0.32 6.03 -3.46
N VAL A 86 -0.75 6.67 -4.56
CA VAL A 86 0.18 6.96 -5.66
C VAL A 86 0.39 8.45 -5.91
N LEU A 87 -0.56 9.33 -5.55
CA LEU A 87 -0.51 10.73 -5.98
C LEU A 87 0.52 11.59 -5.23
N GLY A 88 1.06 11.11 -4.10
CA GLY A 88 2.17 11.77 -3.41
C GLY A 88 3.54 11.57 -4.05
N ALA A 89 3.68 10.71 -5.07
CA ALA A 89 4.95 10.26 -5.62
C ALA A 89 5.90 11.39 -6.07
N SER A 90 5.35 12.49 -6.61
CA SER A 90 6.15 13.62 -7.10
C SER A 90 6.99 14.29 -6.01
N ALA A 91 6.56 14.25 -4.73
CA ALA A 91 7.30 14.84 -3.62
C ALA A 91 8.63 14.15 -3.35
N TYR A 92 8.72 12.85 -3.64
CA TYR A 92 9.95 12.08 -3.41
C TYR A 92 11.02 12.30 -4.48
N ALA A 93 10.65 12.89 -5.65
CA ALA A 93 11.52 13.07 -6.82
C ALA A 93 12.35 11.81 -7.15
N PRO A 94 11.72 10.61 -7.25
CA PRO A 94 12.44 9.36 -7.42
C PRO A 94 13.06 9.25 -8.79
N GLN A 95 14.15 8.48 -8.92
CA GLN A 95 14.73 8.14 -10.22
C GLN A 95 13.85 7.15 -10.98
N GLN A 96 13.18 6.23 -10.25
CA GLN A 96 12.30 5.24 -10.82
C GLN A 96 11.03 5.08 -9.98
N ILE A 97 9.89 5.01 -10.66
CA ILE A 97 8.62 4.58 -10.09
C ILE A 97 8.33 3.19 -10.66
N ILE A 98 8.27 2.20 -9.77
CA ILE A 98 8.13 0.78 -10.12
C ILE A 98 6.70 0.35 -9.83
N ALA A 99 6.11 -0.43 -10.72
CA ALA A 99 4.83 -1.10 -10.50
C ALA A 99 4.78 -2.44 -11.26
N SER A 100 3.80 -3.28 -10.93
CA SER A 100 3.49 -4.39 -11.81
C SER A 100 2.89 -3.90 -13.14
N GLN A 101 3.03 -4.71 -14.21
CA GLN A 101 2.38 -4.39 -15.49
C GLN A 101 0.86 -4.30 -15.33
N ASP A 102 0.26 -5.18 -14.52
CA ASP A 102 -1.19 -5.14 -14.24
C ASP A 102 -1.61 -3.85 -13.52
N THR A 103 -0.78 -3.31 -12.60
CA THR A 103 -1.01 -2.00 -11.98
C THR A 103 -0.95 -0.88 -13.02
N TYR A 104 0.05 -0.90 -13.92
CA TYR A 104 0.14 0.07 -15.03
C TYR A 104 -1.11 0.03 -15.91
N ASP A 105 -1.55 -1.17 -16.30
CA ASP A 105 -2.73 -1.35 -17.14
C ASP A 105 -4.01 -0.82 -16.46
N LEU A 106 -4.15 -0.99 -15.14
CA LEU A 106 -5.26 -0.42 -14.37
C LEU A 106 -5.19 1.11 -14.29
N ILE A 107 -4.00 1.71 -14.22
CA ILE A 107 -3.84 3.18 -14.32
C ILE A 107 -4.32 3.66 -15.69
N VAL A 108 -3.96 2.97 -16.77
CA VAL A 108 -4.44 3.28 -18.13
C VAL A 108 -5.96 3.15 -18.24
N GLU A 109 -6.51 2.05 -17.71
CA GLU A 109 -7.94 1.72 -17.85
C GLU A 109 -8.83 2.66 -17.05
N ARG A 110 -8.48 2.97 -15.80
CA ARG A 110 -9.39 3.58 -14.84
C ARG A 110 -8.77 4.59 -13.86
N GLY A 111 -7.51 4.95 -14.03
CA GLY A 111 -6.80 5.84 -13.10
C GLY A 111 -7.46 7.21 -12.91
N GLU A 112 -7.99 7.84 -13.96
CA GLU A 112 -8.72 9.12 -13.85
C GLU A 112 -10.04 8.95 -13.07
N GLN A 113 -10.77 7.86 -13.30
CA GLN A 113 -12.01 7.55 -12.59
C GLN A 113 -11.72 7.31 -11.10
N ASP A 114 -10.68 6.53 -10.79
CA ASP A 114 -10.26 6.25 -9.42
C ASP A 114 -9.84 7.54 -8.71
N LYS A 115 -8.97 8.34 -9.33
CA LYS A 115 -8.55 9.64 -8.80
C LYS A 115 -9.74 10.54 -8.44
N ALA A 116 -10.71 10.66 -9.34
CA ALA A 116 -11.91 11.47 -9.09
C ALA A 116 -12.77 10.90 -7.95
N SER A 117 -12.93 9.57 -7.89
CA SER A 117 -13.66 8.87 -6.85
C SER A 117 -13.01 9.04 -5.48
N GLU A 118 -11.71 8.81 -5.39
CA GLU A 118 -10.94 8.88 -4.13
C GLU A 118 -10.91 10.30 -3.55
N ILE A 119 -10.72 11.32 -4.39
CA ILE A 119 -10.81 12.73 -3.96
C ILE A 119 -12.17 13.02 -3.31
N GLY A 120 -13.26 12.52 -3.92
CA GLY A 120 -14.62 12.69 -3.38
C GLY A 120 -14.88 11.89 -2.09
N ARG A 121 -14.25 10.73 -1.94
CA ARG A 121 -14.45 9.82 -0.81
C ARG A 121 -13.62 10.16 0.42
N PHE A 122 -12.44 10.78 0.25
CA PHE A 122 -11.48 11.05 1.31
C PHE A 122 -11.09 12.55 1.39
N PRO A 123 -12.03 13.45 1.69
CA PRO A 123 -11.78 14.90 1.66
C PRO A 123 -10.64 15.34 2.60
N ARG A 124 -10.42 14.63 3.72
CA ARG A 124 -9.30 14.91 4.62
C ARG A 124 -7.96 14.59 3.98
N LEU A 125 -7.81 13.42 3.36
CA LEU A 125 -6.57 12.99 2.71
C LEU A 125 -6.23 13.87 1.50
N PHE A 126 -7.25 14.36 0.80
CA PHE A 126 -7.11 15.23 -0.37
C PHE A 126 -7.31 16.73 -0.06
N ARG A 127 -7.17 17.13 1.21
CA ARG A 127 -7.27 18.55 1.61
C ARG A 127 -6.37 19.47 0.80
N ASN A 128 -5.19 18.98 0.40
CA ASN A 128 -4.21 19.71 -0.41
C ASN A 128 -4.09 19.11 -1.82
N VAL A 129 -5.22 18.78 -2.43
CA VAL A 129 -5.25 18.15 -3.77
C VAL A 129 -4.63 19.02 -4.85
N GLU A 130 -4.61 20.33 -4.69
CA GLU A 130 -3.96 21.28 -5.58
C GLU A 130 -2.44 21.10 -5.64
N SER A 131 -1.82 20.41 -4.66
CA SER A 131 -0.41 20.07 -4.68
C SER A 131 -0.09 18.89 -5.61
N VAL A 132 -1.11 18.11 -6.01
CA VAL A 132 -0.96 16.97 -6.91
C VAL A 132 -0.73 17.48 -8.34
N PRO A 133 0.35 17.06 -9.01
CA PRO A 133 0.57 17.42 -10.42
C PRO A 133 -0.61 17.05 -11.31
N ALA A 134 -0.77 17.79 -12.41
CA ALA A 134 -1.78 17.47 -13.41
C ALA A 134 -1.56 16.06 -13.99
N GLY A 135 -2.66 15.34 -14.21
CA GLY A 135 -2.65 13.95 -14.72
C GLY A 135 -2.51 12.90 -13.62
N LEU A 136 -1.96 11.77 -14.00
CA LEU A 136 -1.79 10.58 -13.16
C LEU A 136 -0.31 10.34 -12.80
N THR A 137 -0.05 9.54 -11.77
CA THR A 137 1.29 9.04 -11.47
C THR A 137 1.59 7.84 -12.37
N TRP A 138 2.62 7.96 -13.18
CA TRP A 138 3.00 6.92 -14.13
C TRP A 138 4.23 6.15 -13.66
N PRO A 139 4.18 4.80 -13.59
CA PRO A 139 5.37 4.00 -13.43
C PRO A 139 6.35 4.24 -14.57
N THR A 140 7.65 4.33 -14.24
CA THR A 140 8.75 4.42 -15.21
C THR A 140 9.39 3.06 -15.48
N MET A 141 9.08 2.07 -14.63
CA MET A 141 9.54 0.69 -14.75
C MET A 141 8.42 -0.26 -14.38
N THR A 142 8.12 -1.22 -15.24
CA THR A 142 7.12 -2.27 -14.96
C THR A 142 7.75 -3.66 -14.94
N PHE A 143 7.11 -4.58 -14.22
CA PHE A 143 7.51 -5.99 -14.17
C PHE A 143 6.27 -6.90 -14.12
N THR A 144 6.47 -8.19 -14.39
CA THR A 144 5.45 -9.23 -14.25
C THR A 144 5.96 -10.34 -13.36
N GLY A 145 5.12 -10.80 -12.43
CA GLY A 145 5.40 -11.89 -11.51
C GLY A 145 6.40 -11.50 -10.42
N LYS A 146 7.69 -11.44 -10.73
CA LYS A 146 8.74 -11.15 -9.75
C LYS A 146 9.83 -10.25 -10.30
N MET A 147 10.28 -9.29 -9.46
CA MET A 147 11.50 -8.52 -9.67
C MET A 147 12.33 -8.56 -8.39
N THR A 148 13.64 -8.65 -8.50
CA THR A 148 14.57 -8.45 -7.38
C THR A 148 15.28 -7.12 -7.56
N LEU A 149 15.14 -6.24 -6.57
CA LEU A 149 15.84 -4.97 -6.48
C LEU A 149 16.96 -5.11 -5.45
N TRP A 150 18.19 -4.83 -5.86
CA TRP A 150 19.33 -4.79 -4.97
C TRP A 150 19.60 -3.34 -4.54
N LEU A 151 19.47 -3.06 -3.25
CA LEU A 151 19.84 -1.78 -2.65
C LEU A 151 21.21 -1.93 -1.98
N GLY A 152 22.28 -1.93 -2.79
CA GLY A 152 23.59 -2.39 -2.37
C GLY A 152 23.60 -3.90 -2.13
N LYS A 153 23.84 -4.35 -0.88
CA LYS A 153 23.81 -5.77 -0.50
C LYS A 153 22.41 -6.24 -0.04
N LEU A 154 21.49 -5.33 0.14
CA LEU A 154 20.14 -5.66 0.60
C LEU A 154 19.28 -6.16 -0.56
N GLU A 155 18.82 -7.41 -0.44
CA GLU A 155 17.86 -8.00 -1.36
C GLU A 155 16.44 -7.56 -1.01
N VAL A 156 15.73 -6.98 -2.00
CA VAL A 156 14.30 -6.67 -1.92
C VAL A 156 13.60 -7.41 -3.05
N GLN A 157 12.68 -8.30 -2.72
CA GLN A 157 11.88 -9.01 -3.72
C GLN A 157 10.53 -8.31 -3.87
N LEU A 158 10.20 -7.85 -5.09
CA LEU A 158 8.90 -7.32 -5.47
C LEU A 158 8.11 -8.46 -6.12
N LEU A 159 6.98 -8.84 -5.53
CA LEU A 159 6.28 -10.07 -5.88
C LEU A 159 4.80 -9.80 -6.16
N GLN A 160 4.31 -10.31 -7.29
CA GLN A 160 2.88 -10.53 -7.53
C GLN A 160 2.56 -11.96 -7.08
N LEU A 161 1.86 -12.13 -5.96
CA LEU A 161 1.56 -13.43 -5.38
C LEU A 161 0.13 -13.90 -5.66
N GLY A 162 -0.60 -13.13 -6.44
CA GLY A 162 -1.98 -13.37 -6.84
C GLY A 162 -2.80 -12.09 -6.79
N ARG A 163 -4.02 -12.17 -7.30
CA ARG A 163 -5.00 -11.07 -7.24
C ARG A 163 -5.70 -11.09 -5.88
N GLY A 164 -6.05 -9.93 -5.38
CA GLY A 164 -6.80 -9.82 -4.12
C GLY A 164 -7.56 -8.51 -4.07
N HIS A 165 -6.95 -7.47 -3.55
CA HIS A 165 -7.51 -6.14 -3.46
C HIS A 165 -7.70 -5.52 -4.85
N THR A 166 -6.72 -5.71 -5.74
CA THR A 166 -6.76 -5.36 -7.16
C THR A 166 -6.17 -6.50 -8.02
N LYS A 167 -6.17 -6.31 -9.32
CA LYS A 167 -5.49 -7.24 -10.25
C LYS A 167 -3.96 -7.15 -10.13
N GLY A 168 -3.43 -5.97 -9.85
CA GLY A 168 -2.01 -5.66 -9.95
C GLY A 168 -1.24 -5.70 -8.64
N ASP A 169 -1.84 -6.21 -7.56
CA ASP A 169 -1.26 -6.17 -6.22
C ASP A 169 0.18 -6.68 -6.19
N THR A 170 1.04 -5.85 -5.62
CA THR A 170 2.47 -6.13 -5.45
C THR A 170 2.86 -6.00 -4.00
N VAL A 171 3.63 -6.95 -3.49
CA VAL A 171 4.24 -6.90 -2.16
C VAL A 171 5.75 -6.72 -2.26
N ALA A 172 6.35 -6.11 -1.24
CA ALA A 172 7.80 -6.15 -1.09
C ALA A 172 8.18 -7.07 0.06
N TRP A 173 9.10 -7.97 -0.22
CA TRP A 173 9.59 -8.97 0.70
C TRP A 173 11.09 -8.81 0.97
N LEU A 174 11.49 -8.76 2.23
CA LEU A 174 12.87 -8.78 2.70
C LEU A 174 13.19 -10.18 3.24
N PRO A 175 13.72 -11.10 2.41
CA PRO A 175 13.83 -12.52 2.76
C PRO A 175 14.75 -12.78 3.95
N GLN A 176 15.86 -12.04 4.07
CA GLN A 176 16.83 -12.20 5.15
C GLN A 176 16.29 -11.71 6.50
N GLN A 177 15.35 -10.75 6.48
CA GLN A 177 14.79 -10.12 7.68
C GLN A 177 13.37 -10.60 7.97
N LYS A 178 12.79 -11.39 7.07
CA LYS A 178 11.41 -11.89 7.12
C LYS A 178 10.38 -10.79 7.36
N ILE A 179 10.55 -9.66 6.68
CA ILE A 179 9.65 -8.51 6.73
C ILE A 179 8.88 -8.41 5.41
N LEU A 180 7.56 -8.36 5.50
CA LEU A 180 6.65 -8.23 4.38
C LEU A 180 5.92 -6.88 4.41
N PHE A 181 5.90 -6.18 3.29
CA PHE A 181 5.04 -5.01 3.04
C PHE A 181 3.96 -5.46 2.07
N SER A 182 2.72 -5.54 2.54
CA SER A 182 1.64 -6.21 1.82
C SER A 182 0.78 -5.32 0.93
N GLY A 183 0.91 -3.98 1.06
CA GLY A 183 -0.13 -3.11 0.52
C GLY A 183 -1.51 -3.52 1.06
N ASP A 184 -2.56 -3.26 0.32
CA ASP A 184 -3.95 -3.50 0.74
C ASP A 184 -4.39 -4.98 0.63
N LEU A 185 -3.44 -5.89 0.33
CA LEU A 185 -3.71 -7.33 0.47
C LEU A 185 -3.94 -7.75 1.91
N VAL A 186 -3.38 -7.01 2.89
CA VAL A 186 -3.64 -7.21 4.32
C VAL A 186 -3.99 -5.86 4.95
N GLU A 187 -5.10 -5.82 5.67
CA GLU A 187 -5.51 -4.69 6.48
C GLU A 187 -5.59 -5.13 7.95
N PHE A 188 -5.28 -4.23 8.88
CA PHE A 188 -5.31 -4.52 10.30
C PHE A 188 -5.98 -3.35 11.05
N ASP A 189 -6.98 -3.66 11.89
CA ASP A 189 -7.83 -2.67 12.56
C ASP A 189 -8.43 -1.63 11.58
N ALA A 190 -8.59 -2.03 10.31
CA ALA A 190 -9.18 -1.24 9.24
C ALA A 190 -10.01 -2.15 8.33
N THR A 191 -11.09 -1.62 7.81
CA THR A 191 -11.97 -2.37 6.90
C THR A 191 -11.33 -2.44 5.51
N PRO A 192 -11.06 -3.65 4.96
CA PRO A 192 -10.59 -3.81 3.61
C PRO A 192 -11.56 -3.17 2.59
N TYR A 193 -11.04 -2.34 1.70
CA TYR A 193 -11.83 -1.89 0.55
C TYR A 193 -11.94 -3.02 -0.47
N ALA A 194 -13.17 -3.32 -0.87
CA ALA A 194 -13.47 -4.48 -1.69
C ALA A 194 -14.16 -4.12 -3.04
N GLY A 195 -14.16 -2.85 -3.43
CA GLY A 195 -14.82 -2.38 -4.67
C GLY A 195 -14.21 -2.95 -5.95
N ASP A 196 -12.90 -3.25 -5.94
CA ASP A 196 -12.16 -3.83 -7.07
C ASP A 196 -11.68 -5.25 -6.78
N ALA A 197 -12.18 -5.87 -5.69
CA ALA A 197 -11.64 -7.09 -5.13
C ALA A 197 -11.94 -8.34 -5.97
N TYR A 198 -10.97 -9.23 -5.97
CA TYR A 198 -11.06 -10.58 -6.53
C TYR A 198 -11.37 -11.57 -5.40
N PHE A 199 -12.61 -11.57 -4.91
CA PHE A 199 -13.03 -12.33 -3.73
C PHE A 199 -12.69 -13.83 -3.77
N LYS A 200 -12.73 -14.46 -4.93
CA LYS A 200 -12.41 -15.89 -5.09
C LYS A 200 -10.91 -16.17 -5.03
N ASP A 201 -10.10 -15.22 -5.47
CA ASP A 201 -8.65 -15.38 -5.59
C ASP A 201 -7.92 -14.91 -4.32
N TRP A 202 -8.45 -13.87 -3.66
CA TRP A 202 -7.81 -13.23 -2.51
C TRP A 202 -7.45 -14.21 -1.37
N PRO A 203 -8.31 -15.18 -0.98
CA PRO A 203 -7.91 -16.17 0.02
C PRO A 203 -6.65 -16.96 -0.35
N GLN A 204 -6.52 -17.39 -1.61
CA GLN A 204 -5.31 -18.08 -2.08
C GLN A 204 -4.10 -17.14 -2.09
N THR A 205 -4.29 -15.88 -2.44
CA THR A 205 -3.23 -14.87 -2.38
C THR A 205 -2.73 -14.69 -0.95
N LEU A 206 -3.62 -14.66 0.04
CA LEU A 206 -3.24 -14.63 1.47
C LEU A 206 -2.46 -15.88 1.90
N ASP A 207 -2.81 -17.08 1.37
CA ASP A 207 -2.02 -18.30 1.62
C ASP A 207 -0.61 -18.18 1.04
N ASN A 208 -0.48 -17.60 -0.15
CA ASN A 208 0.82 -17.37 -0.78
C ASN A 208 1.67 -16.36 0.02
N LEU A 209 1.06 -15.32 0.62
CA LEU A 209 1.74 -14.41 1.54
C LEU A 209 2.21 -15.17 2.80
N ALA A 210 1.33 -15.96 3.40
CA ALA A 210 1.64 -16.75 4.58
C ALA A 210 2.77 -17.76 4.35
N ALA A 211 2.87 -18.32 3.13
CA ALA A 211 3.93 -19.26 2.74
C ALA A 211 5.33 -18.64 2.76
N LEU A 212 5.46 -17.32 2.66
CA LEU A 212 6.74 -16.60 2.86
C LEU A 212 7.22 -16.64 4.32
N LYS A 213 6.32 -16.99 5.26
CA LYS A 213 6.57 -17.04 6.71
C LYS A 213 7.10 -15.70 7.25
N PRO A 214 6.42 -14.59 7.01
CA PRO A 214 6.84 -13.31 7.55
C PRO A 214 6.78 -13.30 9.07
N GLU A 215 7.82 -12.74 9.69
CA GLU A 215 7.87 -12.50 11.14
C GLU A 215 7.36 -11.11 11.49
N LYS A 216 7.39 -10.19 10.53
CA LYS A 216 6.80 -8.85 10.62
C LYS A 216 6.08 -8.50 9.33
N LEU A 217 5.01 -7.70 9.43
CA LEU A 217 4.22 -7.28 8.28
C LEU A 217 3.78 -5.82 8.42
N VAL A 218 3.91 -5.06 7.35
CA VAL A 218 3.31 -3.73 7.23
C VAL A 218 2.06 -3.87 6.36
N PRO A 219 0.86 -3.72 6.95
CA PRO A 219 -0.39 -3.78 6.19
C PRO A 219 -0.61 -2.50 5.38
N GLY A 220 -1.63 -2.49 4.54
CA GLY A 220 -2.04 -1.30 3.80
C GLY A 220 -2.56 -0.19 4.71
N ARG A 221 -3.32 -0.55 5.73
CA ARG A 221 -3.78 0.33 6.81
C ARG A 221 -3.62 -0.36 8.15
N GLY A 222 -3.56 0.46 9.20
CA GLY A 222 -3.40 -0.02 10.58
C GLY A 222 -1.94 -0.09 11.03
N ALA A 223 -1.73 -0.55 12.27
CA ALA A 223 -0.41 -0.60 12.86
C ALA A 223 0.50 -1.64 12.17
N ALA A 224 1.81 -1.42 12.17
CA ALA A 224 2.77 -2.43 11.77
C ALA A 224 2.72 -3.63 12.73
N LEU A 225 2.67 -4.84 12.17
CA LEU A 225 2.60 -6.10 12.88
C LEU A 225 4.03 -6.59 13.13
N VAL A 226 4.44 -6.61 14.38
CA VAL A 226 5.86 -6.78 14.76
C VAL A 226 6.16 -8.13 15.41
N THR A 227 5.15 -8.98 15.57
CA THR A 227 5.31 -10.37 16.03
C THR A 227 4.60 -11.35 15.09
N PRO A 228 5.04 -12.63 15.05
CA PRO A 228 4.39 -13.65 14.22
C PRO A 228 2.88 -13.83 14.54
N GLU A 229 2.48 -13.69 15.80
CA GLU A 229 1.08 -13.79 16.22
C GLU A 229 0.24 -12.64 15.66
N GLN A 230 0.78 -11.42 15.68
CA GLN A 230 0.11 -10.26 15.06
C GLN A 230 0.01 -10.43 13.55
N VAL A 231 1.06 -10.92 12.89
CA VAL A 231 1.06 -11.22 11.44
C VAL A 231 -0.03 -12.23 11.10
N GLN A 232 -0.12 -13.32 11.88
CA GLN A 232 -1.17 -14.32 11.69
C GLN A 232 -2.57 -13.72 11.91
N ALA A 233 -2.73 -12.85 12.91
CA ALA A 233 -4.00 -12.16 13.18
C ALA A 233 -4.41 -11.26 12.00
N GLY A 234 -3.48 -10.48 11.43
CA GLY A 234 -3.74 -9.64 10.25
C GLY A 234 -4.17 -10.43 9.03
N LEU A 235 -3.44 -11.52 8.71
CA LEU A 235 -3.77 -12.41 7.60
C LEU A 235 -5.14 -13.08 7.80
N SER A 236 -5.40 -13.60 8.99
CA SER A 236 -6.66 -14.29 9.33
C SER A 236 -7.84 -13.32 9.35
N GLY A 237 -7.65 -12.11 9.90
CA GLY A 237 -8.69 -11.09 9.98
C GLY A 237 -9.13 -10.61 8.60
N THR A 238 -8.17 -10.31 7.71
CA THR A 238 -8.47 -9.94 6.33
C THR A 238 -9.19 -11.10 5.61
N ARG A 239 -8.73 -12.34 5.78
CA ARG A 239 -9.37 -13.52 5.19
C ARG A 239 -10.82 -13.68 5.66
N ALA A 240 -11.06 -13.59 6.96
CA ALA A 240 -12.40 -13.72 7.52
C ALA A 240 -13.35 -12.66 6.97
N PHE A 241 -12.91 -11.40 6.94
CA PHE A 241 -13.70 -10.30 6.39
C PHE A 241 -14.08 -10.55 4.92
N ILE A 242 -13.12 -10.93 4.08
CA ILE A 242 -13.37 -11.18 2.66
C ILE A 242 -14.33 -12.38 2.46
N ALA A 243 -14.19 -13.43 3.24
CA ALA A 243 -15.10 -14.58 3.20
C ALA A 243 -16.52 -14.21 3.62
N ASP A 244 -16.67 -13.46 4.71
CA ASP A 244 -17.97 -13.02 5.23
C ASP A 244 -18.71 -12.11 4.24
N VAL A 245 -18.01 -11.16 3.61
CA VAL A 245 -18.59 -10.30 2.57
C VAL A 245 -19.03 -11.14 1.37
N TYR A 246 -18.18 -12.05 0.89
CA TYR A 246 -18.49 -12.90 -0.24
C TYR A 246 -19.73 -13.77 -0.02
N GLU A 247 -19.81 -14.46 1.13
CA GLU A 247 -20.94 -15.32 1.47
C GLU A 247 -22.22 -14.49 1.73
N SER A 248 -22.11 -13.32 2.34
CA SER A 248 -23.26 -12.41 2.54
C SER A 248 -23.85 -11.94 1.21
N VAL A 249 -23.01 -11.60 0.24
CA VAL A 249 -23.46 -11.21 -1.09
C VAL A 249 -24.14 -12.39 -1.80
N LYS A 250 -23.58 -13.58 -1.73
CA LYS A 250 -24.19 -14.80 -2.32
C LYS A 250 -25.58 -15.08 -1.72
N ALA A 251 -25.71 -14.98 -0.40
CA ALA A 251 -26.98 -15.20 0.29
C ALA A 251 -28.04 -14.12 -0.06
N GLY A 252 -27.61 -12.90 -0.35
CA GLY A 252 -28.51 -11.79 -0.71
C GLY A 252 -28.97 -11.81 -2.17
N VAL A 253 -28.34 -12.61 -3.03
CA VAL A 253 -28.65 -12.75 -4.47
C VAL A 253 -29.48 -14.03 -4.76
N SER A 254 -29.64 -14.91 -3.79
CA SER A 254 -30.46 -16.13 -3.84
C SER A 254 -31.88 -15.85 -3.32
#